data_ff9204bbe5a77604fb2dd2c208bb4c2a
#
_entry.id   ff9204bbe5a77604fb2dd2c208bb4c2a
#
_cell.length_a   1.000
_cell.length_b   1.000
_cell.length_c   1.000
_cell.angle_alpha   90.00
_cell.angle_beta   90.00
_cell.angle_gamma   90.00
#
_symmetry.space_group_name_H-M   'P 1'
#
loop_
_entity.id
_entity.type
_entity.pdbx_description
1 polymer ?
#
loop_
_entity_poly.entity_id
_entity_poly.type
_entity_poly.pdbx_seq_one_letter_code
_entity_poly.pdbx_strand_id
1 'polypeptide(L)'
;TFELSDDKVMIITASYITFNDRIIGVVYLGKDISALYRGATKYAYFLLMLALVALILAGILGYYLSGCVIRPMQNAYEKQRQFTADASHELRTPLSVIMSSADLLYNDPSIESPFLKQVIADVKDEVKKMSKLVGDLLVIARNDNNAEKLNLQDFDLSGSLQQVVRNMQPVAEKKHIEIQDNVPEGIVCHGDEQKIKQLILILVDNAVKYTPENGCIKVSAQILKNKKIRFSVADNGIGLNEEDKAKIFERFYRVDKARSRAMGGSGLGLAIAKDIIDGHKGFIYVESQLGKGTTFAVELP
;
A
#
# COMPACT_ATOMS: atom_id res chain seq x y z
N THR A 1 -1.57 -6.82 61.52
CA THR A 1 -0.47 -7.79 61.61
C THR A 1 0.69 -7.09 62.27
N PHE A 2 1.25 -7.68 63.35
CA PHE A 2 2.43 -7.13 64.01
C PHE A 2 3.58 -8.14 63.85
N GLU A 3 4.74 -7.67 63.43
CA GLU A 3 5.98 -8.43 63.49
C GLU A 3 6.56 -8.33 64.91
N LEU A 4 6.63 -9.43 65.59
CA LEU A 4 7.36 -9.56 66.85
C LEU A 4 8.81 -9.96 66.53
N SER A 5 9.76 -9.40 67.28
CA SER A 5 11.21 -9.40 67.09
C SER A 5 11.90 -10.79 66.96
N ASP A 6 11.24 -11.83 66.51
CA ASP A 6 11.82 -13.18 66.39
C ASP A 6 11.19 -13.98 65.24
N ASP A 7 11.10 -13.36 64.06
CA ASP A 7 10.67 -14.00 62.78
C ASP A 7 9.26 -14.65 62.86
N LYS A 8 8.41 -14.23 63.84
CA LYS A 8 7.05 -14.74 64.01
C LYS A 8 6.02 -13.77 63.50
N VAL A 9 5.19 -14.23 62.56
CA VAL A 9 4.06 -13.48 62.04
C VAL A 9 2.79 -13.96 62.73
N MET A 10 2.13 -13.06 63.49
CA MET A 10 0.89 -13.37 64.21
C MET A 10 -0.28 -12.52 63.72
N ILE A 11 -1.45 -13.15 63.56
CA ILE A 11 -2.70 -12.42 63.42
C ILE A 11 -3.32 -12.28 64.78
N ILE A 12 -3.55 -11.04 65.22
CA ILE A 12 -4.19 -10.74 66.53
C ILE A 12 -5.59 -10.18 66.21
N THR A 13 -6.61 -10.82 66.79
CA THR A 13 -8.00 -10.35 66.73
C THR A 13 -8.42 -9.91 68.14
N ALA A 14 -8.95 -8.69 68.26
CA ALA A 14 -9.50 -8.18 69.50
C ALA A 14 -11.04 -8.29 69.50
N SER A 15 -11.60 -8.80 70.61
CA SER A 15 -13.05 -8.86 70.79
C SER A 15 -13.40 -8.27 72.14
N TYR A 16 -14.47 -7.49 72.17
CA TYR A 16 -14.98 -6.89 73.41
C TYR A 16 -15.84 -7.89 74.16
N ILE A 17 -15.62 -7.95 75.46
CA ILE A 17 -16.51 -8.68 76.34
C ILE A 17 -17.50 -7.65 76.93
N THR A 18 -18.80 -7.90 76.67
CA THR A 18 -19.88 -7.02 77.14
C THR A 18 -20.72 -7.75 78.20
N PHE A 19 -21.11 -7.02 79.24
CA PHE A 19 -22.07 -7.48 80.26
C PHE A 19 -23.02 -6.32 80.54
N ASN A 20 -24.33 -6.56 80.46
CA ASN A 20 -25.38 -5.54 80.55
C ASN A 20 -25.10 -4.28 79.72
N ASP A 21 -24.78 -4.47 78.43
CA ASP A 21 -24.45 -3.42 77.48
C ASP A 21 -23.24 -2.54 77.82
N ARG A 22 -22.43 -2.94 78.82
CA ARG A 22 -21.17 -2.26 79.09
C ARG A 22 -20.00 -3.14 78.74
N ILE A 23 -19.00 -2.53 78.16
CA ILE A 23 -17.74 -3.21 77.86
C ILE A 23 -17.00 -3.40 79.18
N ILE A 24 -16.75 -4.66 79.59
CA ILE A 24 -16.05 -5.03 80.79
C ILE A 24 -14.61 -5.47 80.54
N GLY A 25 -14.25 -5.74 79.25
CA GLY A 25 -12.89 -6.12 78.94
C GLY A 25 -12.69 -6.31 77.42
N VAL A 26 -11.44 -6.54 77.08
CA VAL A 26 -11.04 -6.86 75.66
C VAL A 26 -10.24 -8.16 75.70
N VAL A 27 -10.61 -9.12 74.85
CA VAL A 27 -9.84 -10.37 74.72
C VAL A 27 -9.06 -10.26 73.40
N TYR A 28 -7.79 -10.53 73.47
CA TYR A 28 -6.91 -10.63 72.34
C TYR A 28 -6.65 -12.10 71.99
N LEU A 29 -6.97 -12.52 70.82
CA LEU A 29 -6.68 -13.86 70.29
C LEU A 29 -5.57 -13.75 69.25
N GLY A 30 -4.40 -14.30 69.59
CA GLY A 30 -3.25 -14.34 68.69
C GLY A 30 -3.12 -15.72 68.03
N LYS A 31 -3.04 -15.77 66.71
CA LYS A 31 -2.75 -17.01 65.92
C LYS A 31 -1.41 -16.86 65.25
N ASP A 32 -0.48 -17.77 65.48
CA ASP A 32 0.79 -17.85 64.75
C ASP A 32 0.56 -18.36 63.35
N ILE A 33 0.91 -17.55 62.36
CA ILE A 33 0.81 -17.87 60.93
C ILE A 33 2.19 -17.94 60.24
N SER A 34 3.28 -17.97 61.01
CA SER A 34 4.66 -17.95 60.48
C SER A 34 4.94 -19.08 59.51
N ALA A 35 4.38 -20.27 59.76
CA ALA A 35 4.53 -21.42 58.87
C ALA A 35 3.82 -21.19 57.52
N LEU A 36 2.61 -20.59 57.53
CA LEU A 36 1.86 -20.26 56.34
C LEU A 36 2.58 -19.17 55.50
N TYR A 37 3.07 -18.12 56.19
CA TYR A 37 3.79 -17.01 55.57
C TYR A 37 5.10 -17.49 54.93
N ARG A 38 5.90 -18.30 55.61
CA ARG A 38 7.13 -18.91 55.06
C ARG A 38 6.83 -19.86 53.90
N GLY A 39 5.72 -20.60 53.94
CA GLY A 39 5.26 -21.40 52.82
C GLY A 39 4.93 -20.53 51.60
N ALA A 40 4.11 -19.49 51.80
CA ALA A 40 3.71 -18.57 50.74
C ALA A 40 4.90 -17.86 50.09
N THR A 41 5.89 -17.39 50.85
CA THR A 41 7.11 -16.76 50.32
C THR A 41 7.96 -17.74 49.51
N LYS A 42 8.11 -18.99 49.96
CA LYS A 42 8.82 -20.03 49.18
C LYS A 42 8.15 -20.29 47.85
N TYR A 43 6.82 -20.39 47.83
CA TYR A 43 6.06 -20.56 46.58
C TYR A 43 6.19 -19.33 45.66
N ALA A 44 6.19 -18.11 46.22
CA ALA A 44 6.39 -16.88 45.46
C ALA A 44 7.77 -16.86 44.77
N TYR A 45 8.84 -17.20 45.50
CA TYR A 45 10.18 -17.31 44.92
C TYR A 45 10.29 -18.41 43.87
N PHE A 46 9.65 -19.56 44.06
CA PHE A 46 9.61 -20.65 43.09
C PHE A 46 8.90 -20.20 41.80
N LEU A 47 7.76 -19.52 41.90
CA LEU A 47 7.04 -18.99 40.74
C LEU A 47 7.85 -17.91 39.99
N LEU A 48 8.55 -17.05 40.76
CA LEU A 48 9.41 -16.01 40.17
C LEU A 48 10.59 -16.63 39.40
N MET A 49 11.21 -17.67 39.97
CA MET A 49 12.26 -18.42 39.28
C MET A 49 11.75 -19.10 38.00
N LEU A 50 10.56 -19.70 38.07
CA LEU A 50 9.93 -20.34 36.92
C LEU A 50 9.63 -19.33 35.82
N ALA A 51 9.10 -18.14 36.19
CA ALA A 51 8.86 -17.04 35.25
C ALA A 51 10.16 -16.53 34.58
N LEU A 52 11.25 -16.43 35.34
CA LEU A 52 12.55 -16.04 34.79
C LEU A 52 13.07 -17.05 33.77
N VAL A 53 12.99 -18.35 34.08
CA VAL A 53 13.37 -19.42 33.16
C VAL A 53 12.53 -19.40 31.89
N ALA A 54 11.22 -19.23 32.03
CA ALA A 54 10.31 -19.12 30.86
C ALA A 54 10.65 -17.91 29.97
N LEU A 55 11.00 -16.77 30.56
CA LEU A 55 11.41 -15.56 29.82
C LEU A 55 12.71 -15.78 29.06
N ILE A 56 13.69 -16.44 29.67
CA ILE A 56 14.97 -16.80 28.99
C ILE A 56 14.71 -17.76 27.82
N LEU A 57 13.90 -18.79 28.02
CA LEU A 57 13.54 -19.75 26.95
C LEU A 57 12.81 -19.06 25.80
N ALA A 58 11.86 -18.15 26.11
CA ALA A 58 11.15 -17.36 25.10
C ALA A 58 12.12 -16.47 24.31
N GLY A 59 13.10 -15.85 24.96
CA GLY A 59 14.15 -15.06 24.30
C GLY A 59 15.02 -15.89 23.35
N ILE A 60 15.47 -17.08 23.81
CA ILE A 60 16.25 -18.00 22.99
C ILE A 60 15.45 -18.49 21.79
N LEU A 61 14.20 -18.88 22.00
CA LEU A 61 13.30 -19.32 20.93
C LEU A 61 13.05 -18.21 19.90
N GLY A 62 12.79 -16.98 20.38
CA GLY A 62 12.62 -15.80 19.52
C GLY A 62 13.84 -15.49 18.66
N TYR A 63 15.05 -15.56 19.28
CA TYR A 63 16.31 -15.38 18.56
C TYR A 63 16.52 -16.48 17.50
N TYR A 64 16.25 -17.74 17.84
CA TYR A 64 16.37 -18.87 16.92
C TYR A 64 15.38 -18.76 15.74
N LEU A 65 14.10 -18.45 16.02
CA LEU A 65 13.08 -18.23 14.98
C LEU A 65 13.43 -17.05 14.06
N SER A 66 13.94 -15.96 14.63
CA SER A 66 14.40 -14.82 13.83
C SER A 66 15.52 -15.22 12.86
N GLY A 67 16.48 -16.00 13.31
CA GLY A 67 17.59 -16.48 12.46
C GLY A 67 17.17 -17.52 11.40
N CYS A 68 16.32 -18.47 11.77
CA CYS A 68 15.96 -19.60 10.91
C CYS A 68 14.82 -19.31 9.94
N VAL A 69 13.91 -18.38 10.25
CA VAL A 69 12.72 -18.13 9.42
C VAL A 69 12.77 -16.75 8.77
N ILE A 70 13.02 -15.71 9.54
CA ILE A 70 12.93 -14.34 9.03
C ILE A 70 14.06 -14.02 8.06
N ARG A 71 15.31 -14.36 8.41
CA ARG A 71 16.47 -14.07 7.53
C ARG A 71 16.42 -14.81 6.19
N PRO A 72 16.15 -16.12 6.11
CA PRO A 72 16.01 -16.80 4.82
C PRO A 72 14.88 -16.25 3.97
N MET A 73 13.76 -15.86 4.61
CA MET A 73 12.64 -15.25 3.93
C MET A 73 13.01 -13.88 3.33
N GLN A 74 13.71 -13.02 4.06
CA GLN A 74 14.22 -11.75 3.56
C GLN A 74 15.21 -11.97 2.38
N ASN A 75 16.14 -12.90 2.51
CA ASN A 75 17.08 -13.22 1.44
C ASN A 75 16.38 -13.78 0.18
N ALA A 76 15.32 -14.56 0.34
CA ALA A 76 14.52 -15.04 -0.78
C ALA A 76 13.81 -13.90 -1.51
N TYR A 77 13.24 -12.95 -0.76
CA TYR A 77 12.63 -11.74 -1.32
C TYR A 77 13.66 -10.86 -2.05
N GLU A 78 14.83 -10.64 -1.47
CA GLU A 78 15.90 -9.86 -2.12
C GLU A 78 16.38 -10.52 -3.42
N LYS A 79 16.57 -11.82 -3.44
CA LYS A 79 16.92 -12.57 -4.66
C LYS A 79 15.84 -12.49 -5.72
N GLN A 80 14.57 -12.61 -5.34
CA GLN A 80 13.45 -12.47 -6.26
C GLN A 80 13.40 -11.07 -6.86
N ARG A 81 13.63 -10.03 -6.05
CA ARG A 81 13.72 -8.63 -6.50
C ARG A 81 14.85 -8.43 -7.50
N GLN A 82 16.06 -8.89 -7.17
CA GLN A 82 17.22 -8.78 -8.03
C GLN A 82 16.96 -9.50 -9.36
N PHE A 83 16.44 -10.72 -9.31
CA PHE A 83 16.05 -11.48 -10.51
C PHE A 83 15.06 -10.71 -11.37
N THR A 84 14.03 -10.09 -10.79
CA THR A 84 13.04 -9.31 -11.55
C THR A 84 13.67 -8.06 -12.17
N ALA A 85 14.57 -7.38 -11.45
CA ALA A 85 15.28 -6.20 -11.97
C ALA A 85 16.22 -6.60 -13.12
N ASP A 86 17.01 -7.65 -12.94
CA ASP A 86 17.94 -8.15 -13.95
C ASP A 86 17.21 -8.64 -15.20
N ALA A 87 16.16 -9.46 -15.01
CA ALA A 87 15.33 -9.94 -16.11
C ALA A 87 14.71 -8.80 -16.93
N SER A 88 14.31 -7.70 -16.26
CA SER A 88 13.71 -6.56 -16.96
C SER A 88 14.75 -5.76 -17.74
N HIS A 89 15.97 -5.61 -17.23
CA HIS A 89 17.07 -5.01 -18.01
C HIS A 89 17.45 -5.88 -19.20
N GLU A 90 17.54 -7.19 -19.01
CA GLU A 90 17.83 -8.16 -20.07
C GLU A 90 16.73 -8.27 -21.12
N LEU A 91 15.47 -7.99 -20.77
CA LEU A 91 14.35 -7.93 -21.72
C LEU A 91 14.27 -6.60 -22.45
N ARG A 92 14.65 -5.48 -21.85
CA ARG A 92 14.58 -4.15 -22.46
C ARG A 92 15.50 -4.05 -23.70
N THR A 93 16.69 -4.60 -23.61
CA THR A 93 17.68 -4.54 -24.69
C THR A 93 17.19 -5.21 -25.97
N PRO A 94 16.75 -6.51 -25.99
CA PRO A 94 16.22 -7.13 -27.20
C PRO A 94 14.95 -6.45 -27.74
N LEU A 95 14.08 -5.97 -26.84
CA LEU A 95 12.89 -5.21 -27.27
C LEU A 95 13.29 -3.91 -27.98
N SER A 96 14.30 -3.21 -27.52
CA SER A 96 14.82 -2.00 -28.16
C SER A 96 15.42 -2.31 -29.53
N VAL A 97 16.11 -3.43 -29.68
CA VAL A 97 16.66 -3.89 -30.98
C VAL A 97 15.54 -4.22 -31.96
N ILE A 98 14.51 -4.97 -31.52
CA ILE A 98 13.34 -5.30 -32.37
C ILE A 98 12.63 -4.01 -32.79
N MET A 99 12.45 -3.05 -31.88
CA MET A 99 11.85 -1.75 -32.17
C MET A 99 12.64 -0.98 -33.20
N SER A 100 13.97 -0.86 -33.03
CA SER A 100 14.83 -0.18 -34.01
C SER A 100 14.81 -0.86 -35.39
N SER A 101 14.81 -2.20 -35.40
CA SER A 101 14.71 -2.95 -36.69
C SER A 101 13.38 -2.73 -37.36
N ALA A 102 12.29 -2.74 -36.61
CA ALA A 102 10.95 -2.46 -37.16
C ALA A 102 10.82 -1.00 -37.64
N ASP A 103 11.46 -0.04 -36.96
CA ASP A 103 11.50 1.35 -37.40
C ASP A 103 12.28 1.52 -38.70
N LEU A 104 13.41 0.85 -38.84
CA LEU A 104 14.18 0.85 -40.09
C LEU A 104 13.37 0.27 -41.25
N LEU A 105 12.74 -0.88 -41.06
CA LEU A 105 11.90 -1.52 -42.09
C LEU A 105 10.68 -0.67 -42.45
N TYR A 106 10.03 -0.04 -41.45
CA TYR A 106 8.85 0.81 -41.70
C TYR A 106 9.17 2.03 -42.56
N ASN A 107 10.37 2.58 -42.37
CA ASN A 107 10.85 3.77 -43.08
C ASN A 107 11.63 3.45 -44.37
N ASP A 108 11.84 2.15 -44.68
CA ASP A 108 12.57 1.76 -45.88
C ASP A 108 11.72 2.05 -47.15
N PRO A 109 12.21 2.89 -48.10
CA PRO A 109 11.49 3.20 -49.32
C PRO A 109 11.23 2.00 -50.22
N SER A 110 12.01 0.93 -50.10
CA SER A 110 11.83 -0.30 -50.88
C SER A 110 10.61 -1.12 -50.45
N ILE A 111 10.06 -0.85 -49.26
CA ILE A 111 8.85 -1.52 -48.77
C ILE A 111 7.62 -0.70 -49.16
N GLU A 112 7.13 -0.97 -50.38
CA GLU A 112 5.92 -0.30 -50.90
C GLU A 112 4.62 -1.00 -50.51
N SER A 113 4.65 -2.29 -50.14
CA SER A 113 3.45 -3.08 -49.84
C SER A 113 2.73 -2.53 -48.58
N PRO A 114 1.46 -2.08 -48.73
CA PRO A 114 0.67 -1.63 -47.59
C PRO A 114 0.50 -2.73 -46.51
N PHE A 115 0.41 -3.99 -46.96
CA PHE A 115 0.30 -5.14 -46.09
C PHE A 115 1.56 -5.29 -45.19
N LEU A 116 2.77 -5.20 -45.79
CA LEU A 116 4.02 -5.29 -45.04
C LEU A 116 4.17 -4.12 -44.07
N LYS A 117 3.80 -2.90 -44.47
CA LYS A 117 3.80 -1.74 -43.55
C LYS A 117 2.87 -1.95 -42.38
N GLN A 118 1.68 -2.53 -42.60
CA GLN A 118 0.76 -2.84 -41.49
C GLN A 118 1.34 -3.88 -40.54
N VAL A 119 1.92 -4.98 -41.07
CA VAL A 119 2.56 -6.01 -40.26
C VAL A 119 3.70 -5.42 -39.40
N ILE A 120 4.52 -4.54 -40.00
CA ILE A 120 5.59 -3.87 -39.24
C ILE A 120 5.02 -2.94 -38.14
N ALA A 121 3.96 -2.22 -38.43
CA ALA A 121 3.26 -1.39 -37.45
C ALA A 121 2.71 -2.23 -36.29
N ASP A 122 2.11 -3.37 -36.59
CA ASP A 122 1.60 -4.31 -35.55
C ASP A 122 2.73 -4.85 -34.67
N VAL A 123 3.88 -5.20 -35.24
CA VAL A 123 5.08 -5.62 -34.50
C VAL A 123 5.57 -4.48 -33.59
N LYS A 124 5.65 -3.24 -34.09
CA LYS A 124 6.03 -2.07 -33.30
C LYS A 124 5.10 -1.87 -32.09
N ASP A 125 3.81 -1.99 -32.30
CA ASP A 125 2.81 -1.81 -31.25
C ASP A 125 2.90 -2.92 -30.20
N GLU A 126 3.17 -4.17 -30.62
CA GLU A 126 3.35 -5.27 -29.65
C GLU A 126 4.65 -5.11 -28.85
N VAL A 127 5.73 -4.68 -29.45
CA VAL A 127 7.01 -4.39 -28.75
C VAL A 127 6.82 -3.25 -27.75
N LYS A 128 6.07 -2.19 -28.09
CA LYS A 128 5.73 -1.11 -27.14
C LYS A 128 4.95 -1.63 -25.93
N LYS A 129 3.96 -2.50 -26.17
CA LYS A 129 3.18 -3.13 -25.10
C LYS A 129 4.07 -3.98 -24.17
N MET A 130 4.97 -4.79 -24.75
CA MET A 130 5.92 -5.61 -23.99
C MET A 130 6.88 -4.73 -23.16
N SER A 131 7.43 -3.67 -23.73
CA SER A 131 8.30 -2.72 -23.05
C SER A 131 7.59 -2.05 -21.87
N LYS A 132 6.32 -1.68 -22.03
CA LYS A 132 5.49 -1.12 -20.94
C LYS A 132 5.28 -2.16 -19.83
N LEU A 133 4.92 -3.40 -20.18
CA LEU A 133 4.72 -4.50 -19.22
C LEU A 133 5.99 -4.76 -18.39
N VAL A 134 7.15 -4.82 -19.03
CA VAL A 134 8.44 -4.99 -18.36
C VAL A 134 8.73 -3.83 -17.42
N GLY A 135 8.45 -2.59 -17.85
CA GLY A 135 8.58 -1.39 -17.01
C GLY A 135 7.66 -1.44 -15.78
N ASP A 136 6.39 -1.78 -15.98
CA ASP A 136 5.39 -1.89 -14.90
C ASP A 136 5.77 -2.97 -13.88
N LEU A 137 6.29 -4.13 -14.35
CA LEU A 137 6.79 -5.21 -13.49
C LEU A 137 7.97 -4.78 -12.61
N LEU A 138 8.88 -3.98 -13.19
CA LEU A 138 10.02 -3.42 -12.45
C LEU A 138 9.57 -2.49 -11.32
N VAL A 139 8.61 -1.60 -11.59
CA VAL A 139 8.07 -0.68 -10.59
C VAL A 139 7.49 -1.45 -9.42
N ILE A 140 6.70 -2.49 -9.69
CA ILE A 140 6.11 -3.35 -8.65
C ILE A 140 7.19 -4.07 -7.83
N ALA A 141 8.16 -4.68 -8.51
CA ALA A 141 9.25 -5.40 -7.82
C ALA A 141 10.11 -4.50 -6.93
N ARG A 142 10.24 -3.22 -7.28
CA ARG A 142 10.94 -2.21 -6.45
C ARG A 142 10.10 -1.74 -5.28
N ASN A 143 8.80 -1.55 -5.47
CA ASN A 143 7.89 -1.06 -4.42
C ASN A 143 7.59 -2.10 -3.33
N ASP A 144 7.56 -3.40 -3.65
CA ASP A 144 7.26 -4.50 -2.70
C ASP A 144 8.15 -4.51 -1.44
N ASN A 145 9.25 -3.79 -1.45
CA ASN A 145 10.22 -3.82 -0.34
C ASN A 145 10.39 -2.50 0.42
N ASN A 146 9.51 -1.49 0.26
CA ASN A 146 9.70 -0.17 0.90
C ASN A 146 11.14 0.39 0.73
N ALA A 147 11.92 -0.10 -0.24
CA ALA A 147 13.35 0.15 -0.35
C ALA A 147 13.68 1.44 -1.13
N GLU A 148 12.78 1.94 -1.92
CA GLU A 148 12.92 3.28 -2.49
C GLU A 148 12.42 4.29 -1.45
N LYS A 149 13.34 4.93 -0.74
CA LYS A 149 12.99 6.09 0.09
C LYS A 149 12.35 7.12 -0.84
N LEU A 150 11.09 7.46 -0.57
CA LEU A 150 10.40 8.53 -1.28
C LEU A 150 11.21 9.82 -1.12
N ASN A 151 11.41 10.53 -2.21
CA ASN A 151 12.00 11.87 -2.18
C ASN A 151 10.91 12.88 -1.82
N LEU A 152 10.58 12.96 -0.52
CA LEU A 152 9.52 13.81 -0.03
C LEU A 152 9.98 15.27 -0.02
N GLN A 153 9.29 16.12 -0.77
CA GLN A 153 9.51 17.56 -0.85
C GLN A 153 8.20 18.31 -1.10
N ASP A 154 8.16 19.58 -0.80
CA ASP A 154 7.02 20.40 -1.16
C ASP A 154 7.08 20.74 -2.65
N PHE A 155 5.99 20.49 -3.36
CA PHE A 155 5.90 20.75 -4.80
C PHE A 155 4.52 21.28 -5.20
N ASP A 156 4.44 21.92 -6.36
CA ASP A 156 3.19 22.41 -6.95
C ASP A 156 2.37 21.24 -7.56
N LEU A 157 1.36 20.77 -6.81
CA LEU A 157 0.45 19.75 -7.28
C LEU A 157 -0.47 20.25 -8.40
N SER A 158 -0.89 21.51 -8.34
CA SER A 158 -1.71 22.13 -9.39
C SER A 158 -1.01 22.08 -10.72
N GLY A 159 0.24 22.54 -10.77
CA GLY A 159 1.08 22.49 -11.96
C GLY A 159 1.32 21.06 -12.46
N SER A 160 1.50 20.09 -11.53
CA SER A 160 1.69 18.68 -11.86
C SER A 160 0.44 18.05 -12.49
N LEU A 161 -0.76 18.31 -11.95
CA LEU A 161 -2.03 17.88 -12.52
C LEU A 161 -2.25 18.47 -13.92
N GLN A 162 -2.10 19.79 -14.06
CA GLN A 162 -2.26 20.49 -15.34
C GLN A 162 -1.26 20.00 -16.40
N GLN A 163 0.00 19.71 -16.00
CA GLN A 163 1.00 19.16 -16.90
C GLN A 163 0.58 17.81 -17.46
N VAL A 164 0.08 16.89 -16.59
CA VAL A 164 -0.38 15.57 -17.05
C VAL A 164 -1.60 15.70 -17.96
N VAL A 165 -2.56 16.56 -17.60
CA VAL A 165 -3.74 16.84 -18.46
C VAL A 165 -3.30 17.31 -19.84
N ARG A 166 -2.41 18.33 -19.92
CA ARG A 166 -1.87 18.83 -21.21
C ARG A 166 -1.21 17.70 -22.02
N ASN A 167 -0.44 16.83 -21.38
CA ASN A 167 0.25 15.74 -22.05
C ASN A 167 -0.73 14.67 -22.58
N MET A 168 -1.86 14.50 -21.93
CA MET A 168 -2.89 13.52 -22.31
C MET A 168 -3.92 14.08 -23.31
N GLN A 169 -4.00 15.40 -23.47
CA GLN A 169 -4.93 16.06 -24.39
C GLN A 169 -4.86 15.51 -25.83
N PRO A 170 -3.68 15.36 -26.47
CA PRO A 170 -3.61 14.82 -27.83
C PRO A 170 -4.07 13.36 -27.95
N VAL A 171 -3.99 12.59 -26.85
CA VAL A 171 -4.48 11.20 -26.82
C VAL A 171 -5.99 11.16 -26.72
N ALA A 172 -6.56 12.03 -25.88
CA ALA A 172 -8.00 12.19 -25.68
C ALA A 172 -8.68 12.73 -26.97
N GLU A 173 -8.08 13.71 -27.64
CA GLU A 173 -8.57 14.30 -28.90
C GLU A 173 -8.73 13.28 -30.02
N LYS A 174 -7.85 12.26 -30.10
CA LYS A 174 -7.98 11.17 -31.10
C LYS A 174 -9.28 10.36 -30.94
N LYS A 175 -9.88 10.41 -29.75
CA LYS A 175 -11.18 9.78 -29.42
C LYS A 175 -12.30 10.81 -29.26
N HIS A 176 -12.05 12.07 -29.58
CA HIS A 176 -12.99 13.18 -29.36
C HIS A 176 -13.44 13.27 -27.88
N ILE A 177 -12.57 12.90 -26.94
CA ILE A 177 -12.84 13.00 -25.50
C ILE A 177 -12.44 14.39 -25.00
N GLU A 178 -13.35 15.07 -24.33
CA GLU A 178 -13.10 16.34 -23.65
C GLU A 178 -12.48 16.10 -22.27
N ILE A 179 -11.32 16.74 -21.99
CA ILE A 179 -10.75 16.74 -20.63
C ILE A 179 -10.98 18.13 -20.03
N GLN A 180 -11.82 18.20 -18.99
CA GLN A 180 -12.10 19.42 -18.24
C GLN A 180 -11.12 19.53 -17.06
N ASP A 181 -10.34 20.60 -17.06
CA ASP A 181 -9.39 20.92 -16.00
C ASP A 181 -10.02 21.90 -15.02
N ASN A 182 -10.42 21.39 -13.85
CA ASN A 182 -10.99 22.15 -12.75
C ASN A 182 -10.04 22.17 -11.53
N VAL A 183 -8.76 22.34 -11.79
CA VAL A 183 -7.71 22.37 -10.77
C VAL A 183 -7.42 23.82 -10.38
N PRO A 184 -7.67 24.23 -9.12
CA PRO A 184 -7.27 25.55 -8.63
C PRO A 184 -5.75 25.68 -8.64
N GLU A 185 -5.24 26.89 -8.85
CA GLU A 185 -3.81 27.18 -8.76
C GLU A 185 -3.33 27.17 -7.30
N GLY A 186 -2.03 26.91 -7.09
CA GLY A 186 -1.34 27.10 -5.82
C GLY A 186 -1.57 26.00 -4.76
N ILE A 187 -2.04 24.82 -5.14
CA ILE A 187 -2.08 23.69 -4.21
C ILE A 187 -0.68 23.09 -4.11
N VAL A 188 -0.05 23.27 -2.94
CA VAL A 188 1.26 22.67 -2.62
C VAL A 188 1.06 21.38 -1.87
N CYS A 189 1.72 20.29 -2.30
CA CYS A 189 1.66 18.97 -1.69
C CYS A 189 3.05 18.56 -1.19
N HIS A 190 3.10 17.93 0.00
CA HIS A 190 4.33 17.33 0.51
C HIS A 190 4.39 15.86 0.08
N GLY A 191 5.33 15.53 -0.85
CA GLY A 191 5.42 14.18 -1.40
C GLY A 191 6.53 14.02 -2.43
N ASP A 192 6.59 12.86 -3.04
CA ASP A 192 7.47 12.58 -4.18
C ASP A 192 6.76 12.99 -5.48
N GLU A 193 7.15 14.14 -6.01
CA GLU A 193 6.54 14.74 -7.21
C GLU A 193 6.49 13.75 -8.39
N GLN A 194 7.56 12.99 -8.63
CA GLN A 194 7.62 12.06 -9.76
C GLN A 194 6.64 10.89 -9.59
N LYS A 195 6.55 10.33 -8.38
CA LYS A 195 5.59 9.27 -8.06
C LYS A 195 4.15 9.78 -8.12
N ILE A 196 3.89 10.98 -7.62
CA ILE A 196 2.54 11.59 -7.71
C ILE A 196 2.17 11.89 -9.17
N LYS A 197 3.08 12.42 -10.00
CA LYS A 197 2.85 12.58 -11.44
C LYS A 197 2.55 11.24 -12.13
N GLN A 198 3.26 10.17 -11.77
CA GLN A 198 2.99 8.81 -12.25
C GLN A 198 1.58 8.32 -11.84
N LEU A 199 1.18 8.57 -10.58
CA LEU A 199 -0.17 8.26 -10.09
C LEU A 199 -1.24 8.98 -10.92
N ILE A 200 -1.10 10.30 -11.10
CA ILE A 200 -2.03 11.11 -11.89
C ILE A 200 -2.13 10.58 -13.34
N LEU A 201 -0.99 10.29 -13.94
CA LEU A 201 -0.93 9.74 -15.31
C LEU A 201 -1.66 8.40 -15.42
N ILE A 202 -1.50 7.49 -14.44
CA ILE A 202 -2.20 6.21 -14.42
C ILE A 202 -3.71 6.41 -14.36
N LEU A 203 -4.20 7.33 -13.52
CA LEU A 203 -5.64 7.58 -13.38
C LEU A 203 -6.22 8.23 -14.63
N VAL A 204 -5.54 9.22 -15.21
CA VAL A 204 -5.98 9.89 -16.44
C VAL A 204 -5.90 8.95 -17.66
N ASP A 205 -4.84 8.13 -17.79
CA ASP A 205 -4.71 7.12 -18.86
C ASP A 205 -5.85 6.09 -18.80
N ASN A 206 -6.21 5.65 -17.58
CA ASN A 206 -7.37 4.77 -17.40
C ASN A 206 -8.68 5.46 -17.81
N ALA A 207 -8.91 6.71 -17.40
CA ALA A 207 -10.08 7.46 -17.80
C ALA A 207 -10.18 7.56 -19.35
N VAL A 208 -9.10 7.94 -20.05
CA VAL A 208 -9.07 8.02 -21.52
C VAL A 208 -9.32 6.66 -22.18
N LYS A 209 -8.82 5.56 -21.59
CA LYS A 209 -9.02 4.20 -22.14
C LYS A 209 -10.47 3.75 -22.05
N TYR A 210 -11.11 3.97 -20.91
CA TYR A 210 -12.44 3.42 -20.64
C TYR A 210 -13.61 4.36 -20.94
N THR A 211 -13.30 5.60 -21.30
CA THR A 211 -14.28 6.55 -21.83
C THR A 211 -14.54 6.27 -23.31
N PRO A 212 -15.80 6.19 -23.75
CA PRO A 212 -16.15 6.07 -25.17
C PRO A 212 -15.83 7.34 -25.94
N GLU A 213 -15.89 7.25 -27.27
CA GLU A 213 -15.78 8.42 -28.14
C GLU A 213 -16.84 9.48 -27.79
N ASN A 214 -16.46 10.74 -27.90
CA ASN A 214 -17.28 11.92 -27.49
C ASN A 214 -17.63 11.96 -25.99
N GLY A 215 -16.86 11.25 -25.15
CA GLY A 215 -17.04 11.29 -23.71
C GLY A 215 -16.34 12.49 -23.07
N CYS A 216 -16.45 12.55 -21.74
CA CYS A 216 -15.89 13.64 -20.93
C CYS A 216 -15.14 13.08 -19.73
N ILE A 217 -13.98 13.69 -19.44
CA ILE A 217 -13.16 13.42 -18.25
C ILE A 217 -13.02 14.72 -17.49
N LYS A 218 -13.23 14.69 -16.17
CA LYS A 218 -13.08 15.84 -15.29
C LYS A 218 -11.97 15.60 -14.29
N VAL A 219 -10.94 16.45 -14.31
CA VAL A 219 -9.86 16.46 -13.33
C VAL A 219 -10.09 17.61 -12.38
N SER A 220 -10.07 17.37 -11.06
CA SER A 220 -10.27 18.42 -10.06
C SER A 220 -9.39 18.19 -8.85
N ALA A 221 -9.09 19.28 -8.12
CA ALA A 221 -8.36 19.23 -6.87
C ALA A 221 -8.93 20.23 -5.87
N GLN A 222 -8.77 19.95 -4.57
CA GLN A 222 -9.20 20.83 -3.49
C GLN A 222 -8.43 20.55 -2.20
N ILE A 223 -8.30 21.57 -1.37
CA ILE A 223 -7.81 21.44 -0.01
C ILE A 223 -9.02 21.21 0.90
N LEU A 224 -9.00 20.13 1.67
CA LEU A 224 -10.07 19.77 2.61
C LEU A 224 -9.93 20.57 3.91
N LYS A 225 -11.02 20.63 4.71
CA LYS A 225 -11.05 21.33 6.01
C LYS A 225 -9.96 20.86 7.01
N ASN A 226 -9.53 19.62 6.90
CA ASN A 226 -8.45 19.01 7.71
C ASN A 226 -7.04 19.23 7.13
N LYS A 227 -6.88 20.17 6.19
CA LYS A 227 -5.65 20.48 5.45
C LYS A 227 -5.14 19.36 4.53
N LYS A 228 -5.82 18.23 4.44
CA LYS A 228 -5.50 17.22 3.44
C LYS A 228 -5.85 17.71 2.05
N ILE A 229 -5.15 17.19 1.08
CA ILE A 229 -5.39 17.50 -0.32
C ILE A 229 -6.17 16.35 -0.94
N ARG A 230 -7.24 16.66 -1.65
CA ARG A 230 -7.97 15.68 -2.45
C ARG A 230 -7.93 16.11 -3.90
N PHE A 231 -7.49 15.20 -4.78
CA PHE A 231 -7.69 15.36 -6.21
C PHE A 231 -8.52 14.18 -6.75
N SER A 232 -9.20 14.39 -7.85
CA SER A 232 -10.04 13.36 -8.46
C SER A 232 -9.99 13.39 -9.98
N VAL A 233 -10.15 12.20 -10.58
CA VAL A 233 -10.33 11.99 -12.01
C VAL A 233 -11.66 11.27 -12.16
N ALA A 234 -12.63 11.93 -12.79
CA ALA A 234 -13.96 11.41 -13.06
C ALA A 234 -14.16 11.25 -14.57
N ASP A 235 -14.66 10.11 -15.00
CA ASP A 235 -15.01 9.82 -16.37
C ASP A 235 -16.50 9.45 -16.51
N ASN A 236 -17.07 9.62 -17.68
CA ASN A 236 -18.40 9.13 -18.03
C ASN A 236 -18.34 7.84 -18.86
N GLY A 237 -17.37 7.00 -18.59
CA GLY A 237 -17.09 5.76 -19.29
C GLY A 237 -18.01 4.60 -18.93
N ILE A 238 -17.49 3.39 -19.18
CA ILE A 238 -18.26 2.15 -19.00
C ILE A 238 -18.64 1.85 -17.55
N GLY A 239 -17.93 2.45 -16.57
CA GLY A 239 -18.11 2.18 -15.16
C GLY A 239 -17.69 0.77 -14.74
N LEU A 240 -17.88 0.50 -13.44
CA LEU A 240 -17.53 -0.77 -12.77
C LEU A 240 -18.74 -1.31 -12.02
N ASN A 241 -18.84 -2.62 -11.91
CA ASN A 241 -19.76 -3.27 -10.98
C ASN A 241 -19.17 -3.31 -9.55
N GLU A 242 -19.96 -3.68 -8.54
CA GLU A 242 -19.52 -3.71 -7.14
C GLU A 242 -18.41 -4.72 -6.87
N GLU A 243 -18.46 -5.88 -7.54
CA GLU A 243 -17.46 -6.94 -7.37
C GLU A 243 -16.09 -6.52 -7.90
N ASP A 244 -16.08 -5.81 -9.03
CA ASP A 244 -14.85 -5.33 -9.67
C ASP A 244 -14.19 -4.21 -8.86
N LYS A 245 -14.97 -3.30 -8.23
CA LYS A 245 -14.41 -2.19 -7.43
C LYS A 245 -13.43 -2.66 -6.35
N ALA A 246 -13.68 -3.79 -5.72
CA ALA A 246 -12.80 -4.34 -4.70
C ALA A 246 -11.51 -4.92 -5.30
N LYS A 247 -11.54 -5.39 -6.54
CA LYS A 247 -10.45 -6.16 -7.19
C LYS A 247 -9.59 -5.35 -8.14
N ILE A 248 -10.04 -4.16 -8.59
CA ILE A 248 -9.31 -3.38 -9.60
C ILE A 248 -7.90 -2.95 -9.19
N PHE A 249 -7.57 -2.99 -7.90
CA PHE A 249 -6.23 -2.73 -7.37
C PHE A 249 -5.36 -4.00 -7.26
N GLU A 250 -5.93 -5.19 -7.50
CA GLU A 250 -5.15 -6.42 -7.56
C GLU A 250 -4.29 -6.44 -8.82
N ARG A 251 -3.10 -7.01 -8.70
CA ARG A 251 -2.15 -7.13 -9.83
C ARG A 251 -2.72 -8.03 -10.90
N PHE A 252 -2.58 -7.62 -12.17
CA PHE A 252 -3.10 -8.33 -13.36
C PHE A 252 -4.63 -8.47 -13.41
N TYR A 253 -5.36 -7.84 -12.48
CA TYR A 253 -6.81 -7.87 -12.52
C TYR A 253 -7.36 -7.02 -13.65
N ARG A 254 -8.39 -7.52 -14.32
CA ARG A 254 -9.03 -6.89 -15.48
C ARG A 254 -10.49 -7.34 -15.53
N VAL A 255 -11.41 -6.40 -15.62
CA VAL A 255 -12.87 -6.65 -15.69
C VAL A 255 -13.23 -7.43 -16.95
N ASP A 256 -12.63 -7.09 -18.09
CA ASP A 256 -12.79 -7.79 -19.37
C ASP A 256 -11.40 -8.04 -19.99
N LYS A 257 -10.98 -9.32 -19.99
CA LYS A 257 -9.66 -9.72 -20.51
C LYS A 257 -9.50 -9.50 -22.01
N ALA A 258 -10.57 -9.65 -22.80
CA ALA A 258 -10.52 -9.51 -24.25
C ALA A 258 -10.46 -8.04 -24.66
N ARG A 259 -11.38 -7.23 -24.18
CA ARG A 259 -11.48 -5.80 -24.48
C ARG A 259 -10.27 -5.01 -23.98
N SER A 260 -9.80 -5.33 -22.77
CA SER A 260 -8.62 -4.66 -22.20
C SER A 260 -7.31 -5.01 -22.92
N ARG A 261 -7.18 -6.21 -23.55
CA ARG A 261 -6.01 -6.51 -24.40
C ARG A 261 -5.97 -5.61 -25.65
N ALA A 262 -7.10 -5.43 -26.30
CA ALA A 262 -7.19 -4.53 -27.44
C ALA A 262 -6.80 -3.08 -27.12
N MET A 263 -7.08 -2.63 -25.87
CA MET A 263 -6.76 -1.27 -25.41
C MET A 263 -5.37 -1.17 -24.72
N GLY A 264 -4.54 -2.23 -24.74
CA GLY A 264 -3.15 -2.19 -24.25
C GLY A 264 -3.01 -2.07 -22.72
N GLY A 265 -4.02 -2.49 -21.95
CA GLY A 265 -3.97 -2.49 -20.50
C GLY A 265 -3.17 -3.69 -19.95
N SER A 266 -2.21 -3.47 -19.03
CA SER A 266 -1.42 -4.50 -18.36
C SER A 266 -2.14 -5.11 -17.15
N GLY A 267 -3.10 -4.39 -16.56
CA GLY A 267 -3.70 -4.73 -15.26
C GLY A 267 -2.77 -4.42 -14.07
N LEU A 268 -1.69 -3.67 -14.29
CA LEU A 268 -0.72 -3.31 -13.27
C LEU A 268 -0.85 -1.85 -12.82
N GLY A 269 -1.41 -0.98 -13.67
CA GLY A 269 -1.44 0.46 -13.42
C GLY A 269 -2.11 0.83 -12.09
N LEU A 270 -3.32 0.33 -11.81
CA LEU A 270 -4.03 0.64 -10.57
C LEU A 270 -3.36 0.03 -9.33
N ALA A 271 -2.70 -1.12 -9.45
CA ALA A 271 -1.87 -1.67 -8.37
C ALA A 271 -0.69 -0.75 -8.05
N ILE A 272 0.01 -0.24 -9.09
CA ILE A 272 1.08 0.76 -8.93
C ILE A 272 0.52 2.06 -8.31
N ALA A 273 -0.65 2.51 -8.75
CA ALA A 273 -1.31 3.68 -8.17
C ALA A 273 -1.57 3.49 -6.66
N LYS A 274 -2.06 2.32 -6.27
CA LYS A 274 -2.29 1.96 -4.86
C LYS A 274 -0.99 1.97 -4.06
N ASP A 275 0.08 1.36 -4.58
CA ASP A 275 1.39 1.33 -3.93
C ASP A 275 1.94 2.75 -3.71
N ILE A 276 1.80 3.64 -4.70
CA ILE A 276 2.23 5.06 -4.58
C ILE A 276 1.44 5.76 -3.47
N ILE A 277 0.13 5.57 -3.42
CA ILE A 277 -0.75 6.19 -2.43
C ILE A 277 -0.42 5.70 -1.02
N ASP A 278 -0.23 4.39 -0.86
CA ASP A 278 0.11 3.78 0.44
C ASP A 278 1.48 4.27 0.93
N GLY A 279 2.47 4.40 0.03
CA GLY A 279 3.77 4.98 0.32
C GLY A 279 3.69 6.43 0.83
N HIS A 280 2.74 7.22 0.34
CA HIS A 280 2.47 8.59 0.79
C HIS A 280 1.49 8.65 1.98
N LYS A 281 1.08 7.50 2.55
CA LYS A 281 0.08 7.42 3.64
C LYS A 281 -1.26 8.06 3.26
N GLY A 282 -1.60 8.01 1.98
CA GLY A 282 -2.83 8.53 1.42
C GLY A 282 -3.94 7.49 1.38
N PHE A 283 -5.08 7.90 0.82
CA PHE A 283 -6.24 7.03 0.59
C PHE A 283 -6.77 7.22 -0.82
N ILE A 284 -7.32 6.15 -1.41
CA ILE A 284 -8.03 6.20 -2.68
C ILE A 284 -9.46 5.71 -2.50
N TYR A 285 -10.39 6.45 -3.05
CA TYR A 285 -11.82 6.14 -3.10
C TYR A 285 -12.23 5.91 -4.54
N VAL A 286 -13.14 4.97 -4.77
CA VAL A 286 -13.68 4.66 -6.09
C VAL A 286 -15.20 4.71 -6.01
N GLU A 287 -15.77 5.66 -6.73
CA GLU A 287 -17.20 5.75 -6.97
C GLU A 287 -17.46 5.40 -8.42
N SER A 288 -18.25 4.36 -8.67
CA SER A 288 -18.52 3.90 -10.03
C SER A 288 -19.89 3.23 -10.12
N GLN A 289 -20.52 3.41 -11.26
CA GLN A 289 -21.74 2.69 -11.63
C GLN A 289 -21.63 2.25 -13.09
N LEU A 290 -21.97 0.99 -13.35
CA LEU A 290 -21.94 0.44 -14.70
C LEU A 290 -22.78 1.30 -15.66
N GLY A 291 -22.17 1.70 -16.77
CA GLY A 291 -22.80 2.59 -17.78
C GLY A 291 -22.85 4.07 -17.44
N LYS A 292 -22.34 4.50 -16.28
CA LYS A 292 -22.34 5.94 -15.90
C LYS A 292 -20.95 6.53 -15.72
N GLY A 293 -19.93 5.68 -15.64
CA GLY A 293 -18.54 6.10 -15.47
C GLY A 293 -17.95 5.80 -14.11
N THR A 294 -16.73 6.29 -13.90
CA THR A 294 -15.93 6.05 -12.69
C THR A 294 -15.30 7.35 -12.20
N THR A 295 -15.27 7.52 -10.89
CA THR A 295 -14.53 8.59 -10.22
C THR A 295 -13.50 7.95 -9.30
N PHE A 296 -12.23 8.23 -9.54
CA PHE A 296 -11.14 7.95 -8.62
C PHE A 296 -10.83 9.24 -7.85
N ALA A 297 -10.94 9.21 -6.53
CA ALA A 297 -10.57 10.32 -5.66
C ALA A 297 -9.42 9.90 -4.73
N VAL A 298 -8.34 10.67 -4.73
CA VAL A 298 -7.14 10.42 -3.92
C VAL A 298 -7.02 11.50 -2.87
N GLU A 299 -6.82 11.09 -1.63
CA GLU A 299 -6.48 11.99 -0.51
C GLU A 299 -5.02 11.78 -0.10
N LEU A 300 -4.29 12.88 -0.03
CA LEU A 300 -2.92 12.95 0.46
C LEU A 300 -2.88 13.76 1.77
N PRO A 301 -1.92 13.45 2.67
CA PRO A 301 -1.74 14.15 3.94
C PRO A 301 -1.52 15.65 3.77
#